data_e048cc56ba239eedd5108a60725bb136
#
_entry.id   e048cc56ba239eedd5108a60725bb136
#
_cell.length_a   1.000
_cell.length_b   1.000
_cell.length_c   1.000
_cell.angle_alpha   90.00
_cell.angle_beta   90.00
_cell.angle_gamma   90.00
#
_symmetry.space_group_name_H-M   'P 1'
#
loop_
_entity.id
_entity.type
_entity.pdbx_description
1 polymer ?
#
loop_
_entity_poly.entity_id
_entity_poly.type
_entity_poly.pdbx_seq_one_letter_code
_entity_poly.pdbx_strand_id
1 'polypeptide(L)'
;MDFDQIINTSVSCNPIQIGCIRGSHKLLFIKTGQGGSIRGDEDKYIRLAHAIHQKYGYAVLVSATVSDKEDVFQREMQIVDDLFKNVPYQMYYLGVSKGGLIGCWYGAQYPQIKRMMTLNAPLMINFYNRTVPAIQKFSPRCLTMIYGSLDPSYRYLSFVEKYAQVGVIENADHNLQGMAHVLAELVEELLQ
;
A
#
# COMPACT_ATOMS: atom_id res chain seq x y z
N MET A 1 -6.09 13.64 -16.40
CA MET A 1 -6.80 12.67 -15.54
C MET A 1 -6.82 13.19 -14.12
N ASP A 2 -7.97 13.12 -13.44
CA ASP A 2 -8.13 13.57 -12.07
C ASP A 2 -8.87 12.49 -11.25
N PHE A 3 -8.79 12.58 -9.91
CA PHE A 3 -9.60 11.77 -9.02
C PHE A 3 -11.06 12.26 -9.05
N ASP A 4 -12.02 11.35 -8.88
CA ASP A 4 -13.44 11.71 -8.73
C ASP A 4 -13.65 12.56 -7.47
N GLN A 5 -12.83 12.31 -6.44
CA GLN A 5 -12.88 13.01 -5.17
C GLN A 5 -11.50 13.04 -4.52
N ILE A 6 -11.17 14.15 -3.88
CA ILE A 6 -10.00 14.27 -2.98
C ILE A 6 -10.53 14.57 -1.58
N ILE A 7 -10.17 13.72 -0.62
CA ILE A 7 -10.54 13.85 0.78
C ILE A 7 -9.34 14.42 1.52
N ASN A 8 -9.52 15.57 2.16
CA ASN A 8 -8.56 16.18 3.04
C ASN A 8 -9.15 16.30 4.45
N THR A 9 -8.49 15.74 5.44
CA THR A 9 -8.88 15.80 6.84
C THR A 9 -7.64 15.69 7.72
N SER A 10 -7.81 15.58 9.02
CA SER A 10 -6.70 15.36 9.95
C SER A 10 -7.17 14.59 11.19
N VAL A 11 -6.24 13.91 11.85
CA VAL A 11 -6.42 13.33 13.17
C VAL A 11 -5.15 13.57 14.00
N SER A 12 -5.31 14.01 15.25
CA SER A 12 -4.15 14.30 16.14
C SER A 12 -3.09 15.17 15.48
N CYS A 13 -3.51 16.24 14.77
CA CYS A 13 -2.66 17.15 13.99
C CYS A 13 -1.88 16.50 12.83
N ASN A 14 -2.19 15.26 12.45
CA ASN A 14 -1.61 14.63 11.27
C ASN A 14 -2.57 14.79 10.09
N PRO A 15 -2.14 15.42 8.99
CA PRO A 15 -2.97 15.55 7.81
C PRO A 15 -3.19 14.21 7.14
N ILE A 16 -4.40 14.00 6.62
CA ILE A 16 -4.78 12.85 5.82
C ILE A 16 -5.24 13.37 4.46
N GLN A 17 -4.63 12.87 3.39
CA GLN A 17 -5.03 13.15 2.03
C GLN A 17 -5.23 11.84 1.26
N ILE A 18 -6.42 11.65 0.71
CA ILE A 18 -6.79 10.48 -0.09
C ILE A 18 -7.42 10.91 -1.39
N GLY A 19 -6.85 10.50 -2.52
CA GLY A 19 -7.49 10.57 -3.83
C GLY A 19 -8.32 9.32 -4.08
N CYS A 20 -9.53 9.47 -4.60
CA CYS A 20 -10.49 8.39 -4.80
C CYS A 20 -11.00 8.35 -6.24
N ILE A 21 -10.97 7.16 -6.86
CA ILE A 21 -11.73 6.80 -8.05
C ILE A 21 -12.79 5.79 -7.60
N ARG A 22 -14.06 6.12 -7.82
CA ARG A 22 -15.18 5.27 -7.43
C ARG A 22 -15.28 4.05 -8.31
N GLY A 23 -15.76 2.93 -7.77
CA GLY A 23 -15.88 1.68 -8.53
C GLY A 23 -16.71 0.63 -7.80
N SER A 24 -16.44 -0.64 -8.08
CA SER A 24 -17.11 -1.79 -7.46
C SER A 24 -16.74 -1.94 -5.98
N HIS A 25 -17.28 -3.01 -5.34
CA HIS A 25 -16.92 -3.40 -3.96
C HIS A 25 -15.55 -4.09 -3.84
N LYS A 26 -14.75 -4.09 -4.88
CA LYS A 26 -13.33 -4.44 -4.84
C LYS A 26 -12.51 -3.16 -4.91
N LEU A 27 -11.58 -3.02 -3.99
CA LEU A 27 -10.80 -1.81 -3.78
C LEU A 27 -9.31 -2.10 -3.89
N LEU A 28 -8.60 -1.35 -4.72
CA LEU A 28 -7.16 -1.20 -4.61
C LEU A 28 -6.85 0.02 -3.73
N PHE A 29 -6.22 -0.20 -2.58
CA PHE A 29 -5.76 0.87 -1.70
C PHE A 29 -4.24 1.02 -1.85
N ILE A 30 -3.78 2.15 -2.37
CA ILE A 30 -2.36 2.48 -2.53
C ILE A 30 -1.95 3.43 -1.42
N LYS A 31 -0.96 3.03 -0.61
CA LYS A 31 -0.36 3.91 0.41
C LYS A 31 1.06 4.27 0.00
N THR A 32 1.29 5.57 -0.21
CA THR A 32 2.57 6.07 -0.74
C THR A 32 3.67 6.10 0.33
N GLY A 33 4.90 6.30 -0.08
CA GLY A 33 6.05 6.47 0.80
C GLY A 33 6.20 7.89 1.36
N GLN A 34 7.27 8.08 2.15
CA GLN A 34 7.62 9.37 2.73
C GLN A 34 7.83 10.43 1.64
N GLY A 35 7.18 11.58 1.78
CA GLY A 35 7.24 12.67 0.79
C GLY A 35 6.45 12.41 -0.50
N GLY A 36 5.76 11.27 -0.61
CA GLY A 36 4.92 10.97 -1.75
C GLY A 36 3.64 11.81 -1.79
N SER A 37 3.03 11.91 -2.96
CA SER A 37 1.73 12.54 -3.17
C SER A 37 0.71 11.54 -3.68
N ILE A 38 -0.58 11.90 -3.64
CA ILE A 38 -1.64 11.04 -4.21
C ILE A 38 -1.49 10.86 -5.72
N ARG A 39 -0.82 11.76 -6.43
CA ARG A 39 -0.55 11.61 -7.86
C ARG A 39 0.71 10.79 -8.13
N GLY A 40 1.69 10.87 -7.24
CA GLY A 40 3.02 10.31 -7.44
C GLY A 40 3.86 11.12 -8.43
N ASP A 41 5.12 10.73 -8.58
CA ASP A 41 6.01 11.30 -9.58
C ASP A 41 5.48 11.00 -10.99
N GLU A 42 5.49 11.98 -11.88
CA GLU A 42 4.92 11.91 -13.24
C GLU A 42 3.49 11.34 -13.28
N ASP A 43 2.69 11.62 -12.27
CA ASP A 43 1.29 11.15 -12.19
C ASP A 43 1.13 9.62 -12.13
N LYS A 44 2.17 8.88 -11.72
CA LYS A 44 2.18 7.40 -11.79
C LYS A 44 1.00 6.74 -11.06
N TYR A 45 0.61 7.26 -9.89
CA TYR A 45 -0.48 6.63 -9.11
C TYR A 45 -1.85 6.95 -9.69
N ILE A 46 -2.09 8.16 -10.19
CA ILE A 46 -3.39 8.46 -10.80
C ILE A 46 -3.55 7.77 -12.15
N ARG A 47 -2.48 7.65 -12.94
CA ARG A 47 -2.52 6.85 -14.18
C ARG A 47 -2.79 5.38 -13.89
N LEU A 48 -2.12 4.80 -12.89
CA LEU A 48 -2.38 3.43 -12.45
C LEU A 48 -3.82 3.26 -11.96
N ALA A 49 -4.33 4.21 -11.17
CA ALA A 49 -5.68 4.17 -10.63
C ALA A 49 -6.73 4.13 -11.75
N HIS A 50 -6.59 4.97 -12.77
CA HIS A 50 -7.48 4.94 -13.94
C HIS A 50 -7.36 3.65 -14.75
N ALA A 51 -6.13 3.14 -14.95
CA ALA A 51 -5.91 1.89 -15.68
C ALA A 51 -6.60 0.70 -14.98
N ILE A 52 -6.44 0.58 -13.66
CA ILE A 52 -7.08 -0.47 -12.87
C ILE A 52 -8.60 -0.31 -12.86
N HIS A 53 -9.10 0.91 -12.68
CA HIS A 53 -10.53 1.16 -12.74
C HIS A 53 -11.12 0.79 -14.12
N GLN A 54 -10.48 1.21 -15.22
CA GLN A 54 -10.94 0.91 -16.58
C GLN A 54 -10.90 -0.60 -16.88
N LYS A 55 -9.85 -1.30 -16.45
CA LYS A 55 -9.68 -2.72 -16.75
C LYS A 55 -10.57 -3.64 -15.90
N TYR A 56 -10.75 -3.32 -14.61
CA TYR A 56 -11.37 -4.21 -13.64
C TYR A 56 -12.65 -3.66 -12.99
N GLY A 57 -12.97 -2.39 -13.20
CA GLY A 57 -14.08 -1.72 -12.53
C GLY A 57 -13.87 -1.54 -11.00
N TYR A 58 -12.67 -1.71 -10.49
CA TYR A 58 -12.37 -1.58 -9.06
C TYR A 58 -12.41 -0.11 -8.64
N ALA A 59 -12.81 0.14 -7.39
CA ALA A 59 -12.50 1.39 -6.74
C ALA A 59 -10.98 1.48 -6.51
N VAL A 60 -10.42 2.69 -6.60
CA VAL A 60 -9.01 2.89 -6.30
C VAL A 60 -8.86 4.10 -5.39
N LEU A 61 -8.21 3.90 -4.25
CA LEU A 61 -7.86 4.95 -3.32
C LEU A 61 -6.34 5.08 -3.22
N VAL A 62 -5.85 6.32 -3.25
CA VAL A 62 -4.43 6.61 -3.07
C VAL A 62 -4.27 7.53 -1.87
N SER A 63 -3.59 7.04 -0.81
CA SER A 63 -3.27 7.82 0.38
C SER A 63 -1.82 8.30 0.35
N ALA A 64 -1.62 9.60 0.51
CA ALA A 64 -0.30 10.22 0.69
C ALA A 64 0.08 10.42 2.18
N THR A 65 -0.68 9.84 3.09
CA THR A 65 -0.48 9.99 4.54
C THR A 65 0.62 9.05 5.02
N VAL A 66 1.65 9.58 5.64
CA VAL A 66 2.86 8.82 6.06
C VAL A 66 3.09 8.80 7.57
N SER A 67 2.07 9.15 8.35
CA SER A 67 2.12 9.01 9.81
C SER A 67 2.14 7.54 10.20
N ASP A 68 3.02 7.19 11.14
CA ASP A 68 3.15 5.84 11.70
C ASP A 68 2.31 5.62 12.97
N LYS A 69 1.40 6.54 13.24
CA LYS A 69 0.47 6.46 14.36
C LYS A 69 -0.73 5.59 13.99
N GLU A 70 -1.15 4.76 14.95
CA GLU A 70 -2.27 3.83 14.76
C GLU A 70 -3.59 4.55 14.52
N ASP A 71 -3.87 5.61 15.26
CA ASP A 71 -5.10 6.41 15.12
C ASP A 71 -5.26 7.03 13.72
N VAL A 72 -4.13 7.37 13.07
CA VAL A 72 -4.13 7.87 11.70
C VAL A 72 -4.52 6.77 10.72
N PHE A 73 -3.95 5.56 10.85
CA PHE A 73 -4.31 4.43 10.01
C PHE A 73 -5.76 3.99 10.22
N GLN A 74 -6.22 3.96 11.47
CA GLN A 74 -7.63 3.69 11.80
C GLN A 74 -8.57 4.71 11.15
N ARG A 75 -8.20 6.01 11.16
CA ARG A 75 -9.00 7.05 10.50
C ARG A 75 -9.05 6.87 8.98
N GLU A 76 -7.95 6.45 8.35
CA GLU A 76 -7.96 6.12 6.92
C GLU A 76 -8.93 4.98 6.63
N MET A 77 -8.89 3.90 7.42
CA MET A 77 -9.80 2.77 7.26
C MET A 77 -11.26 3.17 7.50
N GLN A 78 -11.52 4.04 8.48
CA GLN A 78 -12.87 4.59 8.69
C GLN A 78 -13.36 5.41 7.47
N ILE A 79 -12.49 6.19 6.84
CA ILE A 79 -12.82 6.92 5.60
C ILE A 79 -13.20 5.93 4.49
N VAL A 80 -12.48 4.81 4.38
CA VAL A 80 -12.83 3.77 3.41
C VAL A 80 -14.22 3.17 3.71
N ASP A 81 -14.50 2.80 4.96
CA ASP A 81 -15.79 2.26 5.37
C ASP A 81 -16.93 3.25 5.07
N ASP A 82 -16.73 4.54 5.35
CA ASP A 82 -17.69 5.61 5.05
C ASP A 82 -17.96 5.74 3.53
N LEU A 83 -16.92 5.61 2.69
CA LEU A 83 -17.08 5.64 1.23
C LEU A 83 -17.91 4.47 0.70
N PHE A 84 -17.77 3.29 1.30
CA PHE A 84 -18.56 2.10 0.97
C PHE A 84 -19.90 2.05 1.72
N LYS A 85 -20.24 3.06 2.55
CA LYS A 85 -21.51 3.12 3.31
C LYS A 85 -21.77 1.85 4.12
N ASN A 86 -20.72 1.30 4.72
CA ASN A 86 -20.74 0.05 5.49
C ASN A 86 -21.17 -1.20 4.69
N VAL A 87 -21.17 -1.15 3.34
CA VAL A 87 -21.36 -2.33 2.52
C VAL A 87 -20.06 -3.15 2.51
N PRO A 88 -20.13 -4.47 2.66
CA PRO A 88 -18.92 -5.30 2.61
C PRO A 88 -18.12 -5.12 1.31
N TYR A 89 -16.81 -4.95 1.45
CA TYR A 89 -15.88 -4.80 0.33
C TYR A 89 -14.63 -5.66 0.54
N GLN A 90 -13.89 -5.88 -0.52
CA GLN A 90 -12.59 -6.56 -0.50
C GLN A 90 -11.50 -5.56 -0.86
N MET A 91 -10.47 -5.48 -0.01
CA MET A 91 -9.34 -4.59 -0.22
C MET A 91 -8.09 -5.36 -0.64
N TYR A 92 -7.43 -4.86 -1.67
CA TYR A 92 -6.09 -5.19 -2.07
C TYR A 92 -5.20 -4.00 -1.71
N TYR A 93 -4.22 -4.22 -0.84
CA TYR A 93 -3.39 -3.14 -0.30
C TYR A 93 -2.02 -3.15 -0.95
N LEU A 94 -1.62 -2.03 -1.55
CA LEU A 94 -0.29 -1.78 -2.07
C LEU A 94 0.38 -0.70 -1.22
N GLY A 95 1.42 -1.06 -0.48
CA GLY A 95 2.20 -0.12 0.31
C GLY A 95 3.58 0.12 -0.27
N VAL A 96 3.95 1.37 -0.52
CA VAL A 96 5.26 1.74 -1.06
C VAL A 96 6.11 2.34 0.06
N SER A 97 7.35 1.86 0.23
CA SER A 97 8.29 2.37 1.23
C SER A 97 7.65 2.44 2.63
N LYS A 98 7.59 3.61 3.26
CA LYS A 98 6.95 3.79 4.57
C LYS A 98 5.48 3.38 4.58
N GLY A 99 4.75 3.54 3.46
CA GLY A 99 3.39 3.06 3.33
C GLY A 99 3.28 1.54 3.45
N GLY A 100 4.24 0.80 2.93
CA GLY A 100 4.37 -0.64 3.11
C GLY A 100 4.62 -1.04 4.56
N LEU A 101 5.53 -0.34 5.24
CA LEU A 101 5.83 -0.58 6.66
C LEU A 101 4.60 -0.35 7.54
N ILE A 102 3.86 0.75 7.31
CA ILE A 102 2.61 1.06 8.05
C ILE A 102 1.57 -0.04 7.82
N GLY A 103 1.42 -0.50 6.57
CA GLY A 103 0.55 -1.64 6.23
C GLY A 103 0.95 -2.91 6.98
N CYS A 104 2.25 -3.23 7.05
CA CYS A 104 2.74 -4.37 7.83
C CYS A 104 2.37 -4.25 9.32
N TRP A 105 2.46 -3.07 9.90
CA TRP A 105 2.20 -2.88 11.33
C TRP A 105 0.73 -3.01 11.71
N TYR A 106 -0.18 -2.57 10.84
CA TYR A 106 -1.59 -2.45 11.22
C TYR A 106 -2.56 -3.25 10.36
N GLY A 107 -2.15 -3.63 9.14
CA GLY A 107 -3.07 -4.23 8.16
C GLY A 107 -3.72 -5.54 8.59
N ALA A 108 -3.02 -6.36 9.40
CA ALA A 108 -3.56 -7.63 9.87
C ALA A 108 -4.81 -7.50 10.77
N GLN A 109 -5.11 -6.29 11.27
CA GLN A 109 -6.30 -6.00 12.08
C GLN A 109 -7.57 -5.84 11.23
N TYR A 110 -7.42 -5.72 9.90
CA TYR A 110 -8.51 -5.40 8.97
C TYR A 110 -8.82 -6.59 8.05
N PRO A 111 -9.83 -7.39 8.38
CA PRO A 111 -10.16 -8.62 7.63
C PRO A 111 -10.63 -8.37 6.19
N GLN A 112 -11.00 -7.13 5.85
CA GLN A 112 -11.29 -6.72 4.48
C GLN A 112 -10.05 -6.66 3.60
N ILE A 113 -8.83 -6.55 4.16
CA ILE A 113 -7.58 -6.67 3.40
C ILE A 113 -7.36 -8.14 3.06
N LYS A 114 -7.63 -8.51 1.80
CA LYS A 114 -7.51 -9.89 1.32
C LYS A 114 -6.08 -10.25 0.93
N ARG A 115 -5.40 -9.30 0.32
CA ARG A 115 -3.98 -9.41 -0.04
C ARG A 115 -3.27 -8.08 0.17
N MET A 116 -2.04 -8.17 0.60
CA MET A 116 -1.16 -7.02 0.79
C MET A 116 0.14 -7.26 0.03
N MET A 117 0.56 -6.25 -0.72
CA MET A 117 1.88 -6.20 -1.31
C MET A 117 2.61 -4.96 -0.80
N THR A 118 3.88 -5.11 -0.47
CA THR A 118 4.74 -4.00 -0.08
C THR A 118 5.93 -3.89 -1.02
N LEU A 119 6.26 -2.65 -1.40
CA LEU A 119 7.42 -2.34 -2.23
C LEU A 119 8.43 -1.56 -1.41
N ASN A 120 9.65 -2.07 -1.32
CA ASN A 120 10.79 -1.42 -0.65
C ASN A 120 10.46 -0.92 0.77
N ALA A 121 9.66 -1.70 1.54
CA ALA A 121 9.31 -1.33 2.91
C ALA A 121 10.59 -1.30 3.79
N PRO A 122 10.83 -0.20 4.58
CA PRO A 122 12.04 -0.07 5.38
C PRO A 122 11.97 -0.94 6.65
N LEU A 123 12.17 -2.24 6.50
CA LEU A 123 11.99 -3.27 7.54
C LEU A 123 12.81 -3.04 8.81
N MET A 124 13.93 -2.31 8.69
CA MET A 124 14.82 -2.03 9.83
C MET A 124 14.16 -1.27 10.96
N ILE A 125 13.13 -0.48 10.63
CA ILE A 125 12.46 0.36 11.62
C ILE A 125 11.71 -0.55 12.60
N ASN A 126 12.16 -0.54 13.86
CA ASN A 126 11.60 -1.37 14.94
C ASN A 126 11.45 -2.86 14.56
N PHE A 127 12.46 -3.42 13.86
CA PHE A 127 12.39 -4.74 13.25
C PHE A 127 11.91 -5.82 14.23
N TYR A 128 12.67 -6.06 15.31
CA TYR A 128 12.35 -7.14 16.26
C TYR A 128 11.15 -6.83 17.16
N ASN A 129 11.00 -5.57 17.56
CA ASN A 129 10.00 -5.20 18.56
C ASN A 129 8.60 -4.93 17.98
N ARG A 130 8.51 -4.63 16.68
CA ARG A 130 7.24 -4.27 16.07
C ARG A 130 7.01 -4.93 14.71
N THR A 131 7.98 -4.84 13.80
CA THR A 131 7.78 -5.30 12.42
C THR A 131 7.60 -6.82 12.35
N VAL A 132 8.50 -7.61 12.93
CA VAL A 132 8.38 -9.07 12.94
C VAL A 132 7.11 -9.54 13.64
N PRO A 133 6.79 -9.10 14.88
CA PRO A 133 5.53 -9.47 15.53
C PRO A 133 4.27 -9.08 14.74
N ALA A 134 4.32 -8.01 13.97
CA ALA A 134 3.19 -7.58 13.16
C ALA A 134 3.00 -8.44 11.91
N ILE A 135 4.08 -8.70 11.15
CA ILE A 135 3.99 -9.54 9.94
C ILE A 135 3.62 -11.00 10.25
N GLN A 136 3.98 -11.51 11.42
CA GLN A 136 3.58 -12.84 11.86
C GLN A 136 2.06 -13.02 12.04
N LYS A 137 1.30 -11.92 12.14
CA LYS A 137 -0.16 -11.96 12.24
C LYS A 137 -0.84 -12.17 10.89
N PHE A 138 -0.12 -11.96 9.79
CA PHE A 138 -0.66 -12.24 8.46
C PHE A 138 -0.61 -13.73 8.16
N SER A 139 -1.60 -14.24 7.41
CA SER A 139 -1.41 -15.49 6.72
C SER A 139 -0.28 -15.32 5.68
N PRO A 140 0.67 -16.26 5.57
CA PRO A 140 1.79 -16.13 4.61
C PRO A 140 1.36 -15.92 3.15
N ARG A 141 0.16 -16.38 2.78
CA ARG A 141 -0.41 -16.17 1.44
C ARG A 141 -1.03 -14.78 1.23
N CYS A 142 -1.20 -14.00 2.31
CA CYS A 142 -1.83 -12.68 2.23
C CYS A 142 -0.83 -11.54 2.16
N LEU A 143 0.45 -11.79 2.47
CA LEU A 143 1.50 -10.76 2.47
C LEU A 143 2.60 -11.14 1.49
N THR A 144 2.83 -10.26 0.50
CA THR A 144 3.96 -10.31 -0.43
C THR A 144 4.85 -9.10 -0.21
N MET A 145 6.15 -9.30 -0.08
CA MET A 145 7.14 -8.24 0.15
C MET A 145 8.14 -8.22 -1.02
N ILE A 146 8.13 -7.12 -1.77
CA ILE A 146 8.96 -6.96 -2.98
C ILE A 146 10.04 -5.92 -2.69
N TYR A 147 11.25 -6.22 -3.11
CA TYR A 147 12.41 -5.33 -2.96
C TYR A 147 13.17 -5.18 -4.26
N GLY A 148 13.62 -3.96 -4.54
CA GLY A 148 14.66 -3.74 -5.53
C GLY A 148 15.99 -4.31 -5.06
N SER A 149 16.78 -4.95 -5.93
CA SER A 149 18.07 -5.52 -5.54
C SER A 149 19.11 -4.47 -5.11
N LEU A 150 18.89 -3.20 -5.48
CA LEU A 150 19.69 -2.04 -5.04
C LEU A 150 19.08 -1.29 -3.84
N ASP A 151 17.91 -1.73 -3.32
CA ASP A 151 17.30 -1.13 -2.13
C ASP A 151 18.10 -1.49 -0.86
N PRO A 152 18.34 -0.54 0.06
CA PRO A 152 19.05 -0.84 1.31
C PRO A 152 18.37 -1.92 2.17
N SER A 153 17.05 -2.11 2.04
CA SER A 153 16.30 -3.11 2.80
C SER A 153 16.39 -4.51 2.20
N TYR A 154 16.88 -4.66 0.97
CA TYR A 154 17.06 -5.96 0.31
C TYR A 154 17.85 -6.96 1.16
N ARG A 155 18.90 -6.51 1.86
CA ARG A 155 19.73 -7.34 2.74
C ARG A 155 18.96 -8.02 3.89
N TYR A 156 17.73 -7.59 4.17
CA TYR A 156 16.89 -8.18 5.22
C TYR A 156 15.88 -9.19 4.68
N LEU A 157 15.84 -9.43 3.38
CA LEU A 157 14.88 -10.31 2.74
C LEU A 157 14.87 -11.70 3.37
N SER A 158 16.04 -12.30 3.61
CA SER A 158 16.20 -13.62 4.22
C SER A 158 15.61 -13.75 5.63
N PHE A 159 15.40 -12.63 6.33
CA PHE A 159 14.77 -12.65 7.64
C PHE A 159 13.24 -12.69 7.58
N VAL A 160 12.63 -12.26 6.47
CA VAL A 160 11.18 -12.15 6.33
C VAL A 160 10.56 -13.23 5.45
N GLU A 161 11.35 -13.91 4.61
CA GLU A 161 10.87 -14.97 3.71
C GLU A 161 10.16 -16.13 4.43
N LYS A 162 10.46 -16.33 5.69
CA LYS A 162 9.75 -17.32 6.54
C LYS A 162 8.36 -16.86 7.00
N TYR A 163 8.02 -15.58 6.82
CA TYR A 163 6.74 -15.00 7.29
C TYR A 163 5.87 -14.48 6.14
N ALA A 164 6.44 -14.22 4.98
CA ALA A 164 5.77 -13.62 3.84
C ALA A 164 6.29 -14.24 2.54
N GLN A 165 5.52 -14.11 1.46
CA GLN A 165 6.07 -14.29 0.12
C GLN A 165 7.04 -13.15 -0.17
N VAL A 166 8.15 -13.44 -0.82
CA VAL A 166 9.16 -12.44 -1.13
C VAL A 166 9.48 -12.44 -2.62
N GLY A 167 9.76 -11.26 -3.15
CA GLY A 167 10.18 -11.09 -4.54
C GLY A 167 11.27 -10.03 -4.66
N VAL A 168 12.02 -10.10 -5.75
CA VAL A 168 13.11 -9.18 -6.06
C VAL A 168 12.93 -8.62 -7.45
N ILE A 169 13.09 -7.30 -7.58
CA ILE A 169 13.18 -6.62 -8.87
C ILE A 169 14.64 -6.32 -9.12
N GLU A 170 15.24 -7.01 -10.07
CA GLU A 170 16.65 -6.84 -10.39
C GLU A 170 16.95 -5.42 -10.89
N ASN A 171 18.09 -4.88 -10.44
CA ASN A 171 18.58 -3.55 -10.77
C ASN A 171 17.64 -2.39 -10.39
N ALA A 172 16.66 -2.64 -9.53
CA ALA A 172 15.75 -1.61 -9.04
C ALA A 172 16.29 -0.95 -7.76
N ASP A 173 16.22 0.36 -7.70
CA ASP A 173 16.53 1.16 -6.52
C ASP A 173 15.29 1.33 -5.62
N HIS A 174 15.44 2.11 -4.53
CA HIS A 174 14.35 2.40 -3.60
C HIS A 174 13.12 3.05 -4.26
N ASN A 175 13.31 3.86 -5.27
CA ASN A 175 12.25 4.66 -5.91
C ASN A 175 11.65 3.97 -7.14
N LEU A 176 12.18 2.82 -7.57
CA LEU A 176 11.84 2.15 -8.82
C LEU A 176 11.96 3.11 -10.02
N GLN A 177 13.06 3.90 -10.06
CA GLN A 177 13.27 4.89 -11.09
C GLN A 177 13.31 4.25 -12.47
N GLY A 178 12.53 4.79 -13.42
CA GLY A 178 12.42 4.25 -14.77
C GLY A 178 11.58 2.95 -14.91
N MET A 179 10.98 2.45 -13.81
CA MET A 179 10.27 1.16 -13.77
C MET A 179 8.76 1.29 -13.54
N ALA A 180 8.14 2.33 -14.09
CA ALA A 180 6.69 2.54 -13.93
C ALA A 180 5.84 1.36 -14.45
N HIS A 181 6.31 0.64 -15.50
CA HIS A 181 5.65 -0.55 -16.04
C HIS A 181 5.64 -1.70 -15.03
N VAL A 182 6.72 -1.87 -14.25
CA VAL A 182 6.81 -2.91 -13.22
C VAL A 182 5.75 -2.72 -12.14
N LEU A 183 5.47 -1.48 -11.77
CA LEU A 183 4.41 -1.19 -10.79
C LEU A 183 3.04 -1.68 -11.27
N ALA A 184 2.73 -1.52 -12.55
CA ALA A 184 1.46 -2.00 -13.12
C ALA A 184 1.38 -3.54 -13.11
N GLU A 185 2.46 -4.23 -13.48
CA GLU A 185 2.54 -5.69 -13.46
C GLU A 185 2.37 -6.25 -12.04
N LEU A 186 3.05 -5.67 -11.05
CA LEU A 186 2.93 -6.06 -9.65
C LEU A 186 1.52 -5.84 -9.10
N VAL A 187 0.85 -4.75 -9.51
CA VAL A 187 -0.54 -4.54 -9.11
C VAL A 187 -1.46 -5.59 -9.74
N GLU A 188 -1.25 -5.96 -11.00
CA GLU A 188 -2.01 -7.04 -11.63
C GLU A 188 -1.84 -8.38 -10.90
N GLU A 189 -0.61 -8.69 -10.46
CA GLU A 189 -0.33 -9.87 -9.64
C GLU A 189 -1.05 -9.80 -8.27
N LEU A 190 -1.05 -8.63 -7.63
CA LEU A 190 -1.74 -8.41 -6.36
C LEU A 190 -3.24 -8.67 -6.48
N LEU A 191 -3.87 -8.34 -7.63
CA LEU A 191 -5.31 -8.42 -7.85
C LEU A 191 -5.82 -9.81 -8.27
N GLN A 192 -4.94 -10.72 -8.67
CA GLN A 192 -5.25 -12.11 -9.00
C GLN A 192 -5.50 -12.95 -7.76
#